data_643704eca6b3fdfc04b452dfa1f69322
#
_entry.id   643704eca6b3fdfc04b452dfa1f69322
#
_cell.length_a   1.000
_cell.length_b   1.000
_cell.length_c   1.000
_cell.angle_alpha   90.00
_cell.angle_beta   90.00
_cell.angle_gamma   90.00
#
_symmetry.space_group_name_H-M   'P 1'
#
loop_
_entity.id
_entity.type
_entity.pdbx_description
1 polymer ?
#
loop_
_entity_poly.entity_id
_entity_poly.type
_entity_poly.pdbx_seq_one_letter_code
_entity_poly.pdbx_strand_id
1 'polypeptide(L)'
;MPKAPPKPTDSELEILQVLWQHGPATVRTVNEALSQRREVGYTTTLKIMQLMLEKGLVSRDDEGRSHVYRAAVREHDTQGLLLDKFVAATFGGSALKLVMQALGNRKTSADELAQIRRLLNDIEIQNANPSTPASDDHAPAA
;
A
#
# COMPACT_ATOMS: atom_id res chain seq x y z
N MET A 1 -17.10 15.47 3.26
CA MET A 1 -16.97 14.08 3.32
C MET A 1 -15.82 13.58 2.54
N PRO A 2 -14.86 13.09 3.22
CA PRO A 2 -13.70 12.62 2.50
C PRO A 2 -14.06 11.37 1.74
N LYS A 3 -13.63 11.30 0.54
CA LYS A 3 -13.82 10.12 -0.24
C LYS A 3 -12.73 9.14 0.08
N ALA A 4 -13.06 7.90 0.08
CA ALA A 4 -12.04 6.88 0.18
C ALA A 4 -11.08 7.05 -1.00
N PRO A 5 -9.81 6.83 -0.81
CA PRO A 5 -8.88 6.93 -1.93
C PRO A 5 -9.24 5.90 -2.98
N PRO A 6 -9.08 6.23 -4.24
CA PRO A 6 -9.40 5.27 -5.29
C PRO A 6 -8.42 4.11 -5.26
N LYS A 7 -8.89 2.97 -5.72
CA LYS A 7 -8.03 1.81 -5.83
C LYS A 7 -7.09 2.04 -7.01
N PRO A 8 -5.79 1.96 -6.81
CA PRO A 8 -4.86 2.13 -7.93
C PRO A 8 -4.91 0.94 -8.87
N THR A 9 -4.68 1.20 -10.15
CA THR A 9 -4.51 0.14 -11.13
C THR A 9 -3.13 -0.50 -10.90
N ASP A 10 -2.88 -1.61 -11.58
CA ASP A 10 -1.59 -2.28 -11.46
C ASP A 10 -0.44 -1.37 -11.85
N SER A 11 -0.59 -0.62 -12.94
CA SER A 11 0.45 0.31 -13.38
C SER A 11 0.65 1.44 -12.38
N GLU A 12 -0.43 1.93 -11.84
CA GLU A 12 -0.36 3.00 -10.84
C GLU A 12 0.31 2.49 -9.57
N LEU A 13 0.02 1.25 -9.19
CA LEU A 13 0.63 0.68 -8.00
C LEU A 13 2.14 0.52 -8.19
N GLU A 14 2.58 0.12 -9.39
CA GLU A 14 4.01 0.04 -9.66
C GLU A 14 4.70 1.39 -9.44
N ILE A 15 4.04 2.45 -9.88
CA ILE A 15 4.60 3.78 -9.71
C ILE A 15 4.60 4.19 -8.24
N LEU A 16 3.52 3.90 -7.53
CA LEU A 16 3.49 4.18 -6.10
C LEU A 16 4.60 3.45 -5.36
N GLN A 17 4.87 2.21 -5.74
CA GLN A 17 5.96 1.45 -5.11
C GLN A 17 7.30 2.12 -5.31
N VAL A 18 7.54 2.67 -6.51
CA VAL A 18 8.78 3.40 -6.75
C VAL A 18 8.84 4.63 -5.85
N LEU A 19 7.74 5.37 -5.76
CA LEU A 19 7.73 6.59 -4.94
C LEU A 19 7.87 6.28 -3.45
N TRP A 20 7.28 5.19 -2.98
CA TRP A 20 7.43 4.81 -1.58
C TRP A 20 8.86 4.39 -1.26
N GLN A 21 9.52 3.70 -2.19
CA GLN A 21 10.87 3.23 -1.96
C GLN A 21 11.92 4.29 -2.19
N HIS A 22 11.76 5.06 -3.26
CA HIS A 22 12.75 6.07 -3.64
C HIS A 22 12.54 7.39 -2.93
N GLY A 23 11.27 7.74 -2.67
CA GLY A 23 10.92 9.06 -2.21
C GLY A 23 10.50 9.92 -3.40
N PRO A 24 10.29 11.21 -3.19
CA PRO A 24 9.84 12.09 -4.28
C PRO A 24 10.74 11.99 -5.49
N ALA A 25 10.15 11.97 -6.66
CA ALA A 25 10.89 11.73 -7.89
C ALA A 25 10.23 12.40 -9.08
N THR A 26 11.04 12.63 -10.11
CA THR A 26 10.52 13.15 -11.37
C THR A 26 9.99 11.99 -12.21
N VAL A 27 9.25 12.32 -13.26
CA VAL A 27 8.76 11.29 -14.17
C VAL A 27 9.93 10.52 -14.78
N ARG A 28 11.02 11.20 -15.09
CA ARG A 28 12.19 10.53 -15.66
C ARG A 28 12.73 9.47 -14.70
N THR A 29 12.89 9.81 -13.44
CA THR A 29 13.40 8.88 -12.45
C THR A 29 12.46 7.69 -12.29
N VAL A 30 11.16 7.93 -12.25
CA VAL A 30 10.19 6.86 -12.14
C VAL A 30 10.26 5.97 -13.38
N ASN A 31 10.32 6.58 -14.56
CA ASN A 31 10.39 5.81 -15.79
C ASN A 31 11.64 4.94 -15.85
N GLU A 32 12.77 5.47 -15.40
CA GLU A 32 13.99 4.69 -15.35
C GLU A 32 13.87 3.50 -14.42
N ALA A 33 13.22 3.68 -13.29
CA ALA A 33 13.02 2.58 -12.36
C ALA A 33 12.10 1.50 -12.94
N LEU A 34 11.04 1.91 -13.62
CA LEU A 34 10.13 0.96 -14.24
C LEU A 34 10.81 0.22 -15.38
N SER A 35 11.68 0.89 -16.11
CA SER A 35 12.36 0.30 -17.25
C SER A 35 13.34 -0.79 -16.84
N GLN A 36 13.70 -0.86 -15.58
CA GLN A 36 14.51 -1.95 -15.08
C GLN A 36 13.74 -3.27 -15.07
N ARG A 37 12.42 -3.20 -15.03
CA ARG A 37 11.60 -4.39 -14.98
C ARG A 37 10.99 -4.76 -16.31
N ARG A 38 10.61 -3.78 -17.09
CA ARG A 38 10.00 -4.02 -18.38
C ARG A 38 10.10 -2.75 -19.19
N GLU A 39 9.88 -2.88 -20.47
CA GLU A 39 10.02 -1.75 -21.34
C GLU A 39 8.81 -0.84 -21.20
N VAL A 40 9.02 0.39 -20.78
CA VAL A 40 7.94 1.36 -20.61
C VAL A 40 8.41 2.70 -21.14
N GLY A 41 7.65 3.27 -22.05
CA GLY A 41 8.01 4.56 -22.61
C GLY A 41 7.79 5.70 -21.67
N TYR A 42 8.57 6.74 -21.84
CA TYR A 42 8.47 7.93 -20.99
C TYR A 42 7.09 8.56 -21.09
N THR A 43 6.54 8.65 -22.31
CA THR A 43 5.23 9.27 -22.50
C THR A 43 4.14 8.51 -21.76
N THR A 44 4.22 7.19 -21.76
CA THR A 44 3.25 6.38 -21.04
C THR A 44 3.33 6.63 -19.54
N THR A 45 4.56 6.65 -19.01
CA THR A 45 4.76 6.93 -17.58
C THR A 45 4.23 8.31 -17.23
N LEU A 46 4.52 9.30 -18.05
CA LEU A 46 4.04 10.66 -17.83
C LEU A 46 2.52 10.69 -17.75
N LYS A 47 1.86 10.05 -18.72
CA LYS A 47 0.42 10.08 -18.76
C LYS A 47 -0.19 9.41 -17.53
N ILE A 48 0.36 8.28 -17.13
CA ILE A 48 -0.15 7.58 -15.96
C ILE A 48 0.02 8.45 -14.71
N MET A 49 1.17 9.09 -14.56
CA MET A 49 1.40 9.93 -13.39
C MET A 49 0.50 11.16 -13.38
N GLN A 50 0.17 11.69 -14.55
CA GLN A 50 -0.78 12.79 -14.62
C GLN A 50 -2.18 12.34 -14.19
N LEU A 51 -2.59 11.14 -14.59
CA LEU A 51 -3.86 10.60 -14.14
C LEU A 51 -3.85 10.34 -12.64
N MET A 52 -2.73 9.87 -12.11
CA MET A 52 -2.61 9.65 -10.67
C MET A 52 -2.74 10.96 -9.90
N LEU A 53 -2.21 12.03 -10.46
CA LEU A 53 -2.34 13.34 -9.84
C LEU A 53 -3.82 13.74 -9.77
N GLU A 54 -4.55 13.53 -10.84
CA GLU A 54 -5.98 13.84 -10.86
C GLU A 54 -6.76 13.01 -9.87
N LYS A 55 -6.35 11.75 -9.68
CA LYS A 55 -7.03 10.87 -8.75
C LYS A 55 -6.67 11.11 -7.29
N GLY A 56 -5.65 11.89 -7.04
CA GLY A 56 -5.21 12.13 -5.66
C GLY A 56 -4.27 11.06 -5.12
N LEU A 57 -3.73 10.20 -5.99
CA LEU A 57 -2.77 9.18 -5.55
C LEU A 57 -1.38 9.76 -5.35
N VAL A 58 -1.06 10.81 -6.06
CA VAL A 58 0.22 11.52 -5.92
C VAL A 58 -0.04 13.00 -5.84
N SER A 59 0.91 13.74 -5.31
CA SER A 59 0.92 15.18 -5.37
C SER A 59 2.16 15.60 -6.15
N ARG A 60 2.17 16.85 -6.61
CA ARG A 60 3.25 17.33 -7.45
C ARG A 60 3.75 18.67 -6.97
N ASP A 61 5.07 18.80 -6.91
CA ASP A 61 5.71 20.02 -6.55
C ASP A 61 6.16 20.66 -7.87
N ASP A 62 5.62 21.81 -8.17
CA ASP A 62 5.90 22.47 -9.43
C ASP A 62 7.01 23.50 -9.35
N GLU A 63 7.65 23.62 -8.22
CA GLU A 63 8.76 24.54 -8.10
C GLU A 63 9.96 24.00 -8.87
N GLY A 64 10.64 24.85 -9.56
CA GLY A 64 11.80 24.41 -10.32
C GLY A 64 11.43 24.02 -11.73
N ARG A 65 12.42 23.51 -12.45
CA ARG A 65 12.22 23.18 -13.86
C ARG A 65 11.52 21.87 -14.06
N SER A 66 11.73 20.95 -13.14
CA SER A 66 11.12 19.64 -13.27
C SER A 66 10.07 19.48 -12.20
N HIS A 67 9.00 18.84 -12.55
CA HIS A 67 7.96 18.52 -11.59
C HIS A 67 8.38 17.30 -10.77
N VAL A 68 8.28 17.42 -9.47
CA VAL A 68 8.63 16.33 -8.57
C VAL A 68 7.33 15.78 -7.99
N TYR A 69 7.14 14.49 -8.15
CA TYR A 69 5.94 13.82 -7.66
C TYR A 69 6.25 13.07 -6.37
N ARG A 70 5.27 13.01 -5.50
CA ARG A 70 5.40 12.24 -4.27
C ARG A 70 4.10 11.50 -4.03
N ALA A 71 4.19 10.36 -3.36
CA ALA A 71 2.99 9.60 -3.04
C ALA A 71 2.12 10.41 -2.08
N ALA A 72 0.84 10.52 -2.41
CA ALA A 72 -0.12 11.22 -1.55
C ALA A 72 -0.88 10.23 -0.67
N VAL A 73 -0.71 8.94 -0.90
CA VAL A 73 -1.33 7.89 -0.09
C VAL A 73 -0.23 7.09 0.59
N ARG A 74 -0.52 6.55 1.74
CA ARG A 74 0.49 5.82 2.51
C ARG A 74 0.52 4.37 2.07
N GLU A 75 1.72 3.82 2.06
CA GLU A 75 1.90 2.45 1.60
C GLU A 75 1.05 1.47 2.39
N HIS A 76 1.09 1.57 3.71
CA HIS A 76 0.34 0.65 4.55
C HIS A 76 -1.16 0.73 4.30
N ASP A 77 -1.68 1.94 4.14
CA ASP A 77 -3.12 2.14 3.91
C ASP A 77 -3.54 1.58 2.57
N THR A 78 -2.71 1.79 1.54
CA THR A 78 -3.01 1.28 0.21
C THR A 78 -2.96 -0.24 0.20
N GLN A 79 -1.97 -0.82 0.87
CA GLN A 79 -1.86 -2.27 0.96
C GLN A 79 -3.09 -2.86 1.64
N GLY A 80 -3.57 -2.23 2.72
CA GLY A 80 -4.76 -2.70 3.41
C GLY A 80 -6.00 -2.65 2.55
N LEU A 81 -6.17 -1.55 1.80
CA LEU A 81 -7.31 -1.39 0.92
C LEU A 81 -7.30 -2.47 -0.18
N LEU A 82 -6.15 -2.69 -0.80
CA LEU A 82 -6.05 -3.68 -1.85
C LEU A 82 -6.24 -5.09 -1.32
N LEU A 83 -5.69 -5.36 -0.15
CA LEU A 83 -5.85 -6.67 0.46
C LEU A 83 -7.30 -6.96 0.80
N ASP A 84 -8.00 -5.99 1.39
CA ASP A 84 -9.40 -6.17 1.74
C ASP A 84 -10.24 -6.49 0.51
N LYS A 85 -10.01 -5.79 -0.59
CA LYS A 85 -10.75 -6.05 -1.81
C LYS A 85 -10.43 -7.43 -2.38
N PHE A 86 -9.16 -7.80 -2.33
CA PHE A 86 -8.73 -9.09 -2.84
C PHE A 86 -9.33 -10.24 -2.02
N VAL A 87 -9.29 -10.11 -0.69
CA VAL A 87 -9.83 -11.15 0.18
C VAL A 87 -11.33 -11.29 -0.02
N ALA A 88 -12.03 -10.16 -0.16
CA ALA A 88 -13.47 -10.20 -0.40
C ALA A 88 -13.80 -10.88 -1.73
N ALA A 89 -13.07 -10.54 -2.77
CA ALA A 89 -13.36 -11.05 -4.11
C ALA A 89 -12.91 -12.50 -4.31
N THR A 90 -11.81 -12.88 -3.69
CA THR A 90 -11.17 -14.15 -3.98
C THR A 90 -11.44 -15.20 -2.91
N PHE A 91 -11.50 -14.78 -1.67
CA PHE A 91 -11.64 -15.71 -0.53
C PHE A 91 -12.92 -15.50 0.26
N GLY A 92 -13.89 -14.82 -0.35
CA GLY A 92 -15.18 -14.64 0.32
C GLY A 92 -15.10 -13.90 1.63
N GLY A 93 -14.08 -13.07 1.81
CA GLY A 93 -13.90 -12.30 3.03
C GLY A 93 -13.18 -13.03 4.14
N SER A 94 -12.67 -14.25 3.88
CA SER A 94 -12.04 -15.04 4.92
C SER A 94 -10.53 -14.86 4.94
N ALA A 95 -10.02 -14.19 5.96
CA ALA A 95 -8.58 -14.07 6.16
C ALA A 95 -7.95 -15.44 6.41
N LEU A 96 -8.67 -16.34 7.07
CA LEU A 96 -8.15 -17.67 7.31
C LEU A 96 -7.85 -18.39 6.00
N LYS A 97 -8.77 -18.32 5.05
CA LYS A 97 -8.57 -18.98 3.76
C LYS A 97 -7.37 -18.40 3.02
N LEU A 98 -7.20 -17.08 3.11
CA LEU A 98 -6.04 -16.43 2.51
C LEU A 98 -4.75 -16.95 3.14
N VAL A 99 -4.69 -17.00 4.47
CA VAL A 99 -3.49 -17.44 5.17
C VAL A 99 -3.17 -18.89 4.84
N MET A 100 -4.18 -19.75 4.82
CA MET A 100 -3.96 -21.15 4.48
C MET A 100 -3.40 -21.31 3.08
N GLN A 101 -3.93 -20.54 2.14
CA GLN A 101 -3.43 -20.59 0.77
C GLN A 101 -2.00 -20.05 0.68
N ALA A 102 -1.74 -18.94 1.37
CA ALA A 102 -0.42 -18.31 1.30
C ALA A 102 0.66 -19.18 1.91
N LEU A 103 0.38 -19.82 3.04
CA LEU A 103 1.38 -20.64 3.72
C LEU A 103 1.45 -22.04 3.15
N GLY A 104 0.37 -22.54 2.60
CA GLY A 104 0.34 -23.92 2.08
C GLY A 104 1.04 -24.10 0.76
N ASN A 105 1.16 -23.04 -0.04
CA ASN A 105 1.72 -23.15 -1.37
C ASN A 105 3.11 -22.56 -1.53
N ARG A 106 3.70 -22.08 -0.47
CA ARG A 106 5.00 -21.45 -0.56
C ARG A 106 5.92 -22.00 0.48
N LYS A 107 7.20 -21.97 0.16
CA LYS A 107 8.18 -22.32 1.16
C LYS A 107 8.32 -21.14 2.10
N THR A 108 8.09 -21.39 3.36
CA THR A 108 8.22 -20.36 4.37
C THR A 108 9.36 -20.75 5.29
N SER A 109 10.30 -19.87 5.50
CA SER A 109 11.46 -20.16 6.32
C SER A 109 11.06 -20.31 7.78
N ALA A 110 11.94 -20.97 8.55
CA ALA A 110 11.70 -21.11 9.98
C ALA A 110 11.63 -19.74 10.66
N ASP A 111 12.44 -18.80 10.19
CA ASP A 111 12.42 -17.46 10.76
C ASP A 111 11.10 -16.76 10.49
N GLU A 112 10.59 -16.88 9.28
CA GLU A 112 9.31 -16.29 8.96
C GLU A 112 8.19 -16.90 9.76
N LEU A 113 8.20 -18.22 9.89
CA LEU A 113 7.18 -18.90 10.70
C LEU A 113 7.22 -18.43 12.14
N ALA A 114 8.43 -18.22 12.68
CA ALA A 114 8.54 -17.73 14.04
C ALA A 114 7.95 -16.35 14.18
N GLN A 115 8.15 -15.50 13.19
CA GLN A 115 7.56 -14.16 13.20
C GLN A 115 6.05 -14.22 13.10
N ILE A 116 5.54 -15.11 12.28
CA ILE A 116 4.10 -15.28 12.15
C ILE A 116 3.50 -15.76 13.47
N ARG A 117 4.17 -16.69 14.15
CA ARG A 117 3.69 -17.16 15.45
C ARG A 117 3.65 -16.04 16.48
N ARG A 118 4.68 -15.18 16.47
CA ARG A 118 4.69 -14.04 17.39
C ARG A 118 3.54 -13.09 17.09
N LEU A 119 3.27 -12.84 15.82
CA LEU A 119 2.16 -12.00 15.43
C LEU A 119 0.85 -12.58 15.94
N LEU A 120 0.65 -13.88 15.74
CA LEU A 120 -0.58 -14.52 16.19
C LEU A 120 -0.73 -14.42 17.70
N ASN A 121 0.36 -14.62 18.43
CA ASN A 121 0.31 -14.49 19.89
C ASN A 121 -0.06 -13.07 20.32
N ASP A 122 0.51 -12.08 19.66
CA ASP A 122 0.22 -10.69 19.97
C ASP A 122 -1.25 -10.37 19.72
N ILE A 123 -1.80 -10.86 18.64
CA ILE A 123 -3.19 -10.64 18.32
C ILE A 123 -4.09 -11.30 19.35
N GLU A 124 -3.73 -12.52 19.76
CA GLU A 124 -4.51 -13.23 20.79
C GLU A 124 -4.52 -12.47 22.10
N ILE A 125 -3.37 -11.93 22.48
CA ILE A 125 -3.27 -11.14 23.69
C ILE A 125 -4.15 -9.91 23.62
N GLN A 126 -4.13 -9.22 22.48
CA GLN A 126 -4.95 -8.05 22.29
C GLN A 126 -6.43 -8.38 22.35
N ASN A 127 -6.81 -9.51 21.76
CA ASN A 127 -8.21 -9.90 21.76
C ASN A 127 -8.68 -10.30 23.15
N ALA A 128 -7.78 -10.87 23.94
CA ALA A 128 -8.13 -11.27 25.28
C ALA A 128 -8.21 -10.07 26.23
N ASN A 129 -7.70 -8.93 25.80
CA ASN A 129 -7.65 -7.76 26.61
C ASN A 129 -8.30 -6.60 25.89
N PRO A 130 -9.53 -6.72 25.56
CA PRO A 130 -10.18 -5.71 24.72
C PRO A 130 -10.31 -4.37 25.40
N SER A 131 -10.05 -4.33 26.66
CA SER A 131 -10.23 -3.08 27.33
C SER A 131 -9.14 -2.12 27.09
N THR A 132 -8.25 -2.44 26.31
CA THR A 132 -7.20 -1.60 26.11
C THR A 132 -7.51 -0.76 25.02
N PRO A 133 -8.13 0.22 25.10
CA PRO A 133 -8.58 0.84 24.03
C PRO A 133 -7.75 1.82 23.64
N ALA A 134 -7.36 1.79 23.06
CA ALA A 134 -6.56 2.53 22.58
C ALA A 134 -7.15 3.76 22.48
N SER A 135 -7.30 4.33 22.44
CA SER A 135 -7.79 5.37 22.15
C SER A 135 -8.50 6.07 22.78
N ASP A 136 -8.76 6.12 23.06
CA ASP A 136 -9.54 6.71 23.63
C ASP A 136 -9.30 7.75 24.07
N ASP A 137 -8.80 8.10 23.97
CA ASP A 137 -8.49 9.03 24.34
C ASP A 137 -9.17 10.05 24.23
N HIS A 138 -9.71 10.36 24.20
CA HIS A 138 -10.29 11.26 24.02
C HIS A 138 -11.12 11.62 24.94
N ALA A 139 -11.00 12.04 25.39
CA ALA A 139 -11.57 12.42 26.27
C ALA A 139 -12.35 13.34 26.23
N PRO A 140 -13.03 13.66 26.72
CA PRO A 140 -13.88 14.37 26.64
C PRO A 140 -13.89 15.30 27.29
N ALA A 141 -13.80 15.70 27.45
CA ALA A 141 -13.76 16.67 27.89
C ALA A 141 -14.58 17.03 28.69
N ALA A 142 -14.98 17.17 29.07
CA ALA A 142 -15.74 17.55 29.88
C ALA A 142 -16.06 18.28 30.03
#